data_28e910f83910847c16aa79608e1f6b49
#
_entry.id   28e910f83910847c16aa79608e1f6b49
#
_cell.length_a   1.000
_cell.length_b   1.000
_cell.length_c   1.000
_cell.angle_alpha   90.00
_cell.angle_beta   90.00
_cell.angle_gamma   90.00
#
_symmetry.space_group_name_H-M   'P 1'
#
loop_
_entity.id
_entity.type
_entity.pdbx_description
1 polymer ?
#
loop_
_entity_poly.entity_id
_entity_poly.type
_entity_poly.pdbx_seq_one_letter_code
_entity_poly.pdbx_strand_id
1 'polypeptide(L)'
;MSKNGLPRKPLTKRRLKNLILNVLKNPFNMVVLVSLIILFCLIIIPLLTMISSTFTLAQGELRRVQGHVGDFTLYYWKYILTGTMANAVLWGPLKNSFVCGFFTVLVSVPLGSVLAWLMIRTDIPGKKVLGLLVTVPYMIPSWTKALAWLAMFRNSTSGANGFLAGMGIPIPDWLAYGPIAIVLCMSMHYYAFSYIMVSGALRSINSELEEMGEIQGASKAQILRHITLPLILPSVLSATVMTISKSIG
;
A
#
# COMPACT_ATOMS: atom_id res chain seq x y z
N MET A 1 -39.10 -11.14 -4.13
CA MET A 1 -40.07 -10.41 -4.99
C MET A 1 -39.46 -9.07 -5.37
N SER A 2 -38.88 -8.97 -6.56
CA SER A 2 -38.24 -7.76 -7.10
C SER A 2 -39.29 -6.85 -7.71
N LYS A 3 -39.42 -5.62 -7.22
CA LYS A 3 -40.28 -4.57 -7.78
C LYS A 3 -39.48 -3.73 -8.80
N ASN A 4 -40.06 -3.61 -9.99
CA ASN A 4 -39.89 -2.57 -11.00
C ASN A 4 -38.72 -2.65 -11.99
N GLY A 5 -38.87 -3.57 -12.95
CA GLY A 5 -38.28 -3.43 -14.28
C GLY A 5 -39.08 -2.48 -15.19
N LEU A 6 -39.09 -1.19 -14.92
CA LEU A 6 -39.57 -0.19 -15.90
C LEU A 6 -38.47 0.10 -16.89
N PRO A 7 -38.75 0.05 -18.21
CA PRO A 7 -37.76 0.40 -19.24
C PRO A 7 -37.29 1.83 -19.05
N ARG A 8 -35.97 2.03 -18.92
CA ARG A 8 -35.38 3.37 -18.84
C ARG A 8 -35.66 4.12 -20.13
N LYS A 9 -36.65 5.03 -20.08
CA LYS A 9 -36.98 5.90 -21.24
C LYS A 9 -35.73 6.68 -21.66
N PRO A 10 -35.46 6.82 -22.97
CA PRO A 10 -34.29 7.52 -23.49
C PRO A 10 -34.26 8.96 -22.97
N LEU A 11 -33.05 9.42 -22.61
CA LEU A 11 -32.81 10.75 -22.09
C LEU A 11 -33.05 11.80 -23.21
N THR A 12 -34.24 12.35 -23.25
CA THR A 12 -34.56 13.46 -24.17
C THR A 12 -33.83 14.72 -23.71
N LYS A 13 -33.28 15.54 -24.64
CA LYS A 13 -32.56 16.82 -24.37
C LYS A 13 -33.28 17.70 -23.33
N ARG A 14 -34.63 17.73 -23.36
CA ARG A 14 -35.46 18.47 -22.42
C ARG A 14 -35.41 17.92 -20.97
N ARG A 15 -35.28 16.60 -20.83
CA ARG A 15 -35.14 15.93 -19.52
C ARG A 15 -33.76 16.18 -18.91
N LEU A 16 -32.73 16.16 -19.74
CA LEU A 16 -31.35 16.49 -19.33
C LEU A 16 -31.27 17.94 -18.83
N LYS A 17 -31.84 18.87 -19.57
CA LYS A 17 -31.91 20.29 -19.17
C LYS A 17 -32.63 20.48 -17.83
N ASN A 18 -33.76 19.79 -17.62
CA ASN A 18 -34.51 19.90 -16.37
C ASN A 18 -33.77 19.25 -15.19
N LEU A 19 -33.04 18.15 -15.41
CA LEU A 19 -32.19 17.54 -14.38
C LEU A 19 -31.05 18.50 -13.98
N ILE A 20 -30.37 19.11 -14.95
CA ILE A 20 -29.31 20.09 -14.71
C ILE A 20 -29.85 21.29 -13.95
N LEU A 21 -31.01 21.85 -14.37
CA LEU A 21 -31.64 22.97 -13.69
C LEU A 21 -32.07 22.64 -12.25
N ASN A 22 -32.55 21.42 -11.99
CA ASN A 22 -32.93 21.00 -10.64
C ASN A 22 -31.69 20.76 -9.74
N VAL A 23 -30.59 20.30 -10.32
CA VAL A 23 -29.32 20.17 -9.60
C VAL A 23 -28.78 21.55 -9.22
N LEU A 24 -28.85 22.51 -10.15
CA LEU A 24 -28.38 23.91 -9.96
C LEU A 24 -29.25 24.74 -9.02
N LYS A 25 -30.54 24.38 -8.84
CA LYS A 25 -31.44 25.09 -7.90
C LYS A 25 -31.20 24.74 -6.42
N ASN A 26 -30.56 23.61 -6.13
CA ASN A 26 -30.26 23.25 -4.78
C ASN A 26 -28.89 23.79 -4.36
N PRO A 27 -28.80 24.68 -3.34
CA PRO A 27 -27.54 25.29 -2.92
C PRO A 27 -26.48 24.27 -2.51
N PHE A 28 -26.88 23.16 -1.94
CA PHE A 28 -25.95 22.06 -1.61
C PHE A 28 -25.31 21.45 -2.86
N ASN A 29 -26.09 21.19 -3.90
CA ASN A 29 -25.58 20.66 -5.16
C ASN A 29 -24.66 21.66 -5.89
N MET A 30 -24.91 22.95 -5.76
CA MET A 30 -24.03 24.01 -6.27
C MET A 30 -22.66 23.95 -5.58
N VAL A 31 -22.63 23.86 -4.25
CA VAL A 31 -21.37 23.74 -3.50
C VAL A 31 -20.61 22.47 -3.92
N VAL A 32 -21.29 21.33 -4.02
CA VAL A 32 -20.68 20.08 -4.49
C VAL A 32 -20.13 20.23 -5.90
N LEU A 33 -20.87 20.83 -6.82
CA LEU A 33 -20.44 21.03 -8.21
C LEU A 33 -19.19 21.93 -8.29
N VAL A 34 -19.22 23.05 -7.58
CA VAL A 34 -18.07 23.99 -7.52
C VAL A 34 -16.84 23.28 -6.91
N SER A 35 -17.01 22.55 -5.81
CA SER A 35 -15.94 21.79 -5.19
C SER A 35 -15.36 20.74 -6.15
N LEU A 36 -16.21 20.02 -6.88
CA LEU A 36 -15.76 19.04 -7.88
C LEU A 36 -14.98 19.70 -9.03
N ILE A 37 -15.44 20.86 -9.51
CA ILE A 37 -14.73 21.62 -10.56
C ILE A 37 -13.36 22.08 -10.04
N ILE A 38 -13.30 22.63 -8.83
CA ILE A 38 -12.04 23.07 -8.23
C ILE A 38 -11.08 21.87 -8.08
N LEU A 39 -11.54 20.75 -7.52
CA LEU A 39 -10.73 19.54 -7.38
C LEU A 39 -10.28 18.99 -8.74
N PHE A 40 -11.17 18.99 -9.73
CA PHE A 40 -10.83 18.56 -11.08
C PHE A 40 -9.73 19.44 -11.67
N CYS A 41 -9.85 20.76 -11.57
CA CYS A 41 -8.83 21.70 -12.06
C CYS A 41 -7.50 21.51 -11.31
N LEU A 42 -7.54 21.39 -9.97
CA LEU A 42 -6.34 21.23 -9.16
C LEU A 42 -5.60 19.91 -9.39
N ILE A 43 -6.31 18.85 -9.77
CA ILE A 43 -5.71 17.53 -10.00
C ILE A 43 -5.38 17.33 -11.48
N ILE A 44 -6.34 17.57 -12.37
CA ILE A 44 -6.21 17.19 -13.79
C ILE A 44 -5.29 18.15 -14.54
N ILE A 45 -5.35 19.45 -14.27
CA ILE A 45 -4.47 20.41 -14.97
C ILE A 45 -2.99 20.12 -14.69
N PRO A 46 -2.51 19.98 -13.44
CA PRO A 46 -1.12 19.62 -13.17
C PRO A 46 -0.73 18.25 -13.76
N LEU A 47 -1.63 17.27 -13.73
CA LEU A 47 -1.36 15.96 -14.34
C LEU A 47 -1.19 16.06 -15.86
N LEU A 48 -2.07 16.79 -16.53
CA LEU A 48 -1.96 16.99 -17.98
C LEU A 48 -0.70 17.79 -18.35
N THR A 49 -0.35 18.82 -17.60
CA THR A 49 0.89 19.58 -17.82
C THR A 49 2.12 18.70 -17.59
N MET A 50 2.12 17.87 -16.54
CA MET A 50 3.20 16.93 -16.28
C MET A 50 3.33 15.88 -17.39
N ILE A 51 2.24 15.30 -17.86
CA ILE A 51 2.24 14.34 -18.97
C ILE A 51 2.69 15.04 -20.26
N SER A 52 2.15 16.21 -20.60
CA SER A 52 2.53 16.92 -21.81
C SER A 52 4.00 17.32 -21.83
N SER A 53 4.57 17.69 -20.66
CA SER A 53 5.99 18.04 -20.55
C SER A 53 6.93 16.85 -20.86
N THR A 54 6.46 15.61 -20.72
CA THR A 54 7.25 14.42 -21.10
C THR A 54 7.35 14.23 -22.61
N PHE A 55 6.49 14.89 -23.38
CA PHE A 55 6.44 14.84 -24.85
C PHE A 55 6.88 16.13 -25.52
N THR A 56 7.24 17.17 -24.74
CA THR A 56 7.65 18.47 -25.29
C THR A 56 9.11 18.75 -24.95
N LEU A 57 9.89 19.19 -25.97
CA LEU A 57 11.32 19.44 -25.82
C LEU A 57 11.55 20.67 -24.91
N ALA A 58 12.28 20.46 -23.80
CA ALA A 58 12.64 21.50 -22.86
C ALA A 58 13.94 22.23 -23.30
N GLN A 59 14.09 23.49 -22.87
CA GLN A 59 15.25 24.35 -23.23
C GLN A 59 16.61 23.73 -22.84
N GLY A 60 16.68 22.97 -21.74
CA GLY A 60 17.90 22.34 -21.25
C GLY A 60 18.43 21.20 -22.15
N GLU A 61 17.60 20.60 -22.99
CA GLU A 61 17.95 19.44 -23.83
C GLU A 61 18.23 19.79 -25.29
N LEU A 62 18.13 21.07 -25.68
CA LEU A 62 18.43 21.55 -27.04
C LEU A 62 19.86 21.23 -27.51
N ARG A 63 20.78 21.03 -26.57
CA ARG A 63 22.16 20.61 -26.89
C ARG A 63 22.28 19.13 -27.27
N ARG A 64 21.29 18.33 -26.91
CA ARG A 64 21.29 16.87 -27.11
C ARG A 64 20.33 16.43 -28.22
N VAL A 65 19.30 17.25 -28.47
CA VAL A 65 18.26 16.96 -29.46
C VAL A 65 18.12 18.19 -30.35
N GLN A 66 18.21 17.99 -31.67
CA GLN A 66 17.94 19.06 -32.64
C GLN A 66 16.43 19.36 -32.67
N GLY A 67 16.03 20.60 -32.45
CA GLY A 67 14.64 21.02 -32.43
C GLY A 67 14.48 22.38 -31.75
N HIS A 68 13.23 22.81 -31.62
CA HIS A 68 12.83 24.03 -30.91
C HIS A 68 12.15 23.70 -29.60
N VAL A 69 12.20 24.63 -28.63
CA VAL A 69 11.47 24.47 -27.37
C VAL A 69 9.98 24.30 -27.65
N GLY A 70 9.39 23.25 -27.11
CA GLY A 70 7.97 22.92 -27.30
C GLY A 70 7.69 21.91 -28.43
N ASP A 71 8.70 21.53 -29.25
CA ASP A 71 8.52 20.51 -30.27
C ASP A 71 8.19 19.16 -29.63
N PHE A 72 7.35 18.36 -30.31
CA PHE A 72 7.01 17.00 -29.87
C PHE A 72 8.25 16.11 -29.93
N THR A 73 8.51 15.39 -28.85
CA THR A 73 9.65 14.49 -28.75
C THR A 73 9.36 13.26 -27.89
N LEU A 74 9.94 12.13 -28.27
CA LEU A 74 10.00 10.90 -27.47
C LEU A 74 11.37 10.69 -26.84
N TYR A 75 12.23 11.71 -26.89
CA TYR A 75 13.60 11.64 -26.38
C TYR A 75 13.66 11.20 -24.93
N TYR A 76 12.84 11.79 -24.05
CA TYR A 76 12.84 11.47 -22.61
C TYR A 76 12.47 10.02 -22.35
N TRP A 77 11.45 9.51 -23.04
CA TRP A 77 11.01 8.12 -22.92
C TRP A 77 12.09 7.15 -23.40
N LYS A 78 12.70 7.43 -24.55
CA LYS A 78 13.82 6.63 -25.08
C LYS A 78 15.01 6.68 -24.13
N TYR A 79 15.36 7.85 -23.60
CA TYR A 79 16.49 8.04 -22.70
C TYR A 79 16.31 7.28 -21.37
N ILE A 80 15.10 7.34 -20.76
CA ILE A 80 14.80 6.65 -19.51
C ILE A 80 14.71 5.13 -19.71
N LEU A 81 14.15 4.66 -20.83
CA LEU A 81 13.95 3.22 -21.06
C LEU A 81 15.20 2.50 -21.55
N THR A 82 16.00 3.14 -22.43
CA THR A 82 17.11 2.49 -23.13
C THR A 82 18.41 3.28 -23.10
N GLY A 83 18.44 4.46 -22.51
CA GLY A 83 19.63 5.31 -22.41
C GLY A 83 20.68 4.73 -21.47
N THR A 84 21.85 5.34 -21.46
CA THR A 84 23.01 4.93 -20.62
C THR A 84 22.69 4.93 -19.12
N MET A 85 21.79 5.83 -18.69
CA MET A 85 21.33 5.95 -17.29
C MET A 85 20.09 5.11 -16.96
N ALA A 86 19.47 4.43 -17.95
CA ALA A 86 18.21 3.69 -17.78
C ALA A 86 18.28 2.68 -16.62
N ASN A 87 19.39 1.98 -16.49
CA ASN A 87 19.56 0.99 -15.44
C ASN A 87 19.71 1.62 -14.04
N ALA A 88 20.38 2.76 -13.93
CA ALA A 88 20.55 3.45 -12.66
C ALA A 88 19.30 4.19 -12.18
N VAL A 89 18.51 4.74 -13.12
CA VAL A 89 17.38 5.62 -12.78
C VAL A 89 16.05 4.89 -12.78
N LEU A 90 15.85 3.86 -13.63
CA LEU A 90 14.59 3.15 -13.76
C LEU A 90 14.68 1.66 -13.39
N TRP A 91 15.45 0.89 -14.16
CA TRP A 91 15.42 -0.58 -14.04
C TRP A 91 16.00 -1.10 -12.74
N GLY A 92 17.10 -0.50 -12.25
CA GLY A 92 17.70 -0.84 -10.97
C GLY A 92 16.76 -0.56 -9.79
N PRO A 93 16.30 0.69 -9.59
CA PRO A 93 15.31 1.01 -8.54
C PRO A 93 14.03 0.18 -8.64
N LEU A 94 13.48 0.00 -9.84
CA LEU A 94 12.27 -0.79 -10.06
C LEU A 94 12.47 -2.24 -9.60
N LYS A 95 13.55 -2.89 -10.03
CA LYS A 95 13.91 -4.24 -9.58
C LYS A 95 14.04 -4.31 -8.06
N ASN A 96 14.74 -3.34 -7.45
CA ASN A 96 14.93 -3.30 -6.00
C ASN A 96 13.59 -3.11 -5.27
N SER A 97 12.70 -2.25 -5.77
CA SER A 97 11.35 -2.07 -5.20
C SER A 97 10.55 -3.37 -5.23
N PHE A 98 10.56 -4.09 -6.37
CA PHE A 98 9.87 -5.38 -6.47
C PHE A 98 10.47 -6.43 -5.52
N VAL A 99 11.78 -6.53 -5.44
CA VAL A 99 12.47 -7.48 -4.55
C VAL A 99 12.17 -7.14 -3.09
N CYS A 100 12.35 -5.89 -2.68
CA CYS A 100 12.05 -5.47 -1.30
C CYS A 100 10.56 -5.65 -0.97
N GLY A 101 9.67 -5.29 -1.89
CA GLY A 101 8.23 -5.47 -1.73
C GLY A 101 7.84 -6.94 -1.56
N PHE A 102 8.37 -7.82 -2.40
CA PHE A 102 8.12 -9.25 -2.31
C PHE A 102 8.57 -9.84 -0.95
N PHE A 103 9.80 -9.56 -0.52
CA PHE A 103 10.29 -10.05 0.78
C PHE A 103 9.57 -9.39 1.96
N THR A 104 9.17 -8.14 1.85
CA THR A 104 8.32 -7.48 2.87
C THR A 104 7.00 -8.22 3.06
N VAL A 105 6.33 -8.60 1.97
CA VAL A 105 5.09 -9.38 2.04
C VAL A 105 5.33 -10.76 2.62
N LEU A 106 6.39 -11.43 2.19
CA LEU A 106 6.74 -12.77 2.67
C LEU A 106 6.96 -12.80 4.20
N VAL A 107 7.40 -11.72 4.80
CA VAL A 107 7.59 -11.61 6.25
C VAL A 107 6.35 -11.03 6.94
N SER A 108 5.81 -9.93 6.44
CA SER A 108 4.75 -9.17 7.14
C SER A 108 3.40 -9.88 7.14
N VAL A 109 3.01 -10.52 6.04
CA VAL A 109 1.68 -11.15 5.94
C VAL A 109 1.58 -12.39 6.81
N PRO A 110 2.52 -13.35 6.78
CA PRO A 110 2.48 -14.48 7.71
C PRO A 110 2.57 -14.03 9.17
N LEU A 111 3.46 -13.09 9.50
CA LEU A 111 3.61 -12.59 10.86
C LEU A 111 2.30 -11.97 11.37
N GLY A 112 1.68 -11.07 10.59
CA GLY A 112 0.39 -10.46 10.93
C GLY A 112 -0.73 -11.48 11.04
N SER A 113 -0.77 -12.48 10.15
CA SER A 113 -1.78 -13.55 10.16
C SER A 113 -1.65 -14.45 11.39
N VAL A 114 -0.43 -14.85 11.76
CA VAL A 114 -0.16 -15.64 12.96
C VAL A 114 -0.55 -14.87 14.22
N LEU A 115 -0.15 -13.60 14.31
CA LEU A 115 -0.54 -12.74 15.43
C LEU A 115 -2.06 -12.57 15.52
N ALA A 116 -2.76 -12.41 14.38
CA ALA A 116 -4.22 -12.33 14.34
C ALA A 116 -4.87 -13.61 14.86
N TRP A 117 -4.38 -14.77 14.41
CA TRP A 117 -4.89 -16.05 14.87
C TRP A 117 -4.66 -16.24 16.38
N LEU A 118 -3.45 -15.95 16.86
CA LEU A 118 -3.13 -16.02 18.30
C LEU A 118 -4.06 -15.11 19.12
N MET A 119 -4.26 -13.87 18.68
CA MET A 119 -5.10 -12.91 19.42
C MET A 119 -6.60 -13.25 19.38
N ILE A 120 -7.09 -13.92 18.36
CA ILE A 120 -8.53 -14.19 18.20
C ILE A 120 -8.90 -15.59 18.69
N ARG A 121 -8.04 -16.61 18.44
CA ARG A 121 -8.35 -18.02 18.68
C ARG A 121 -7.65 -18.64 19.88
N THR A 122 -6.87 -17.88 20.63
CA THR A 122 -6.22 -18.38 21.85
C THR A 122 -6.54 -17.48 23.04
N ASP A 123 -6.45 -18.04 24.27
CA ASP A 123 -6.72 -17.32 25.52
C ASP A 123 -5.43 -16.81 26.16
N ILE A 124 -4.75 -15.90 25.44
CA ILE A 124 -3.53 -15.27 25.94
C ILE A 124 -3.88 -14.26 27.04
N PRO A 125 -3.21 -14.31 28.22
CA PRO A 125 -3.40 -13.30 29.25
C PRO A 125 -2.95 -11.92 28.76
N GLY A 126 -3.71 -10.87 29.11
CA GLY A 126 -3.42 -9.51 28.64
C GLY A 126 -3.79 -9.20 27.18
N LYS A 127 -4.60 -10.04 26.54
CA LYS A 127 -5.05 -9.97 25.14
C LYS A 127 -5.44 -8.57 24.64
N LYS A 128 -6.15 -7.78 25.49
CA LYS A 128 -6.56 -6.43 25.11
C LYS A 128 -5.37 -5.48 24.95
N VAL A 129 -4.41 -5.54 25.88
CA VAL A 129 -3.19 -4.70 25.83
C VAL A 129 -2.27 -5.14 24.72
N LEU A 130 -2.06 -6.46 24.56
CA LEU A 130 -1.25 -7.00 23.48
C LEU A 130 -1.81 -6.66 22.10
N GLY A 131 -3.12 -6.76 21.91
CA GLY A 131 -3.78 -6.38 20.66
C GLY A 131 -3.59 -4.89 20.32
N LEU A 132 -3.63 -4.01 21.32
CA LEU A 132 -3.29 -2.61 21.14
C LEU A 132 -1.83 -2.43 20.73
N LEU A 133 -0.89 -3.04 21.45
CA LEU A 133 0.54 -2.94 21.16
C LEU A 133 0.89 -3.45 19.76
N VAL A 134 0.24 -4.52 19.30
CA VAL A 134 0.43 -5.05 17.94
C VAL A 134 -0.02 -4.05 16.86
N THR A 135 -1.03 -3.22 17.14
CA THR A 135 -1.53 -2.23 16.16
C THR A 135 -0.80 -0.88 16.20
N VAL A 136 -0.17 -0.52 17.31
CA VAL A 136 0.56 0.76 17.46
C VAL A 136 1.58 1.01 16.34
N PRO A 137 2.39 0.05 15.89
CA PRO A 137 3.35 0.28 14.80
C PRO A 137 2.72 0.76 13.49
N TYR A 138 1.45 0.42 13.22
CA TYR A 138 0.76 0.90 12.03
C TYR A 138 0.39 2.39 12.11
N MET A 139 0.15 2.90 13.32
CA MET A 139 -0.22 4.30 13.55
C MET A 139 0.97 5.25 13.38
N ILE A 140 2.20 4.75 13.52
CA ILE A 140 3.42 5.54 13.37
C ILE A 140 3.74 5.69 11.87
N PRO A 141 3.99 6.91 11.36
CA PRO A 141 4.40 7.11 9.97
C PRO A 141 5.61 6.26 9.58
N SER A 142 5.61 5.72 8.35
CA SER A 142 6.66 4.80 7.89
C SER A 142 8.06 5.42 7.91
N TRP A 143 8.17 6.69 7.51
CA TRP A 143 9.45 7.42 7.52
C TRP A 143 10.04 7.59 8.94
N THR A 144 9.19 7.79 9.96
CA THR A 144 9.64 7.89 11.37
C THR A 144 10.27 6.58 11.84
N LYS A 145 9.73 5.44 11.41
CA LYS A 145 10.32 4.12 11.71
C LYS A 145 11.67 3.91 11.03
N ALA A 146 11.82 4.38 9.79
CA ALA A 146 13.11 4.33 9.11
C ALA A 146 14.16 5.17 9.83
N LEU A 147 13.80 6.37 10.31
CA LEU A 147 14.69 7.20 11.13
C LEU A 147 15.01 6.54 12.48
N ALA A 148 14.02 5.95 13.14
CA ALA A 148 14.22 5.21 14.39
C ALA A 148 15.14 3.99 14.18
N TRP A 149 14.96 3.26 13.06
CA TRP A 149 15.83 2.16 12.66
C TRP A 149 17.27 2.62 12.52
N LEU A 150 17.52 3.71 11.77
CA LEU A 150 18.84 4.29 11.63
C LEU A 150 19.40 4.80 12.97
N ALA A 151 18.57 5.44 13.80
CA ALA A 151 19.01 5.89 15.13
C ALA A 151 19.46 4.73 16.03
N MET A 152 18.86 3.55 15.90
CA MET A 152 19.21 2.36 16.66
C MET A 152 20.41 1.60 16.08
N PHE A 153 20.37 1.32 14.77
CA PHE A 153 21.25 0.32 14.13
C PHE A 153 22.35 0.93 13.26
N ARG A 154 22.42 2.26 13.10
CA ARG A 154 23.50 2.88 12.33
C ARG A 154 24.87 2.54 12.94
N ASN A 155 25.84 2.18 12.11
CA ASN A 155 27.19 1.86 12.51
C ASN A 155 28.19 2.90 11.99
N SER A 156 29.48 2.75 12.33
CA SER A 156 30.56 3.67 11.97
C SER A 156 30.80 3.85 10.48
N THR A 157 30.32 2.96 9.64
CA THR A 157 30.47 3.03 8.16
C THR A 157 29.88 4.32 7.57
N SER A 158 28.86 4.92 8.21
CA SER A 158 28.26 6.19 7.80
C SER A 158 28.79 7.42 8.57
N GLY A 159 29.87 7.29 9.31
CA GLY A 159 30.52 8.39 10.01
C GLY A 159 29.94 8.75 11.38
N ALA A 160 28.84 8.14 11.83
CA ALA A 160 28.29 8.34 13.15
C ALA A 160 27.59 7.07 13.66
N ASN A 161 27.84 6.70 14.90
CA ASN A 161 27.24 5.52 15.53
C ASN A 161 25.78 5.78 15.93
N GLY A 162 24.92 4.79 15.72
CA GLY A 162 23.60 4.73 16.31
C GLY A 162 23.68 4.33 17.80
N PHE A 163 22.51 4.22 18.43
CA PHE A 163 22.43 3.95 19.87
C PHE A 163 23.15 2.64 20.27
N LEU A 164 22.89 1.54 19.57
CA LEU A 164 23.50 0.26 19.90
C LEU A 164 25.01 0.20 19.63
N ALA A 165 25.45 0.77 18.50
CA ALA A 165 26.87 0.86 18.19
C ALA A 165 27.60 1.80 19.16
N GLY A 166 26.95 2.86 19.64
CA GLY A 166 27.46 3.74 20.69
C GLY A 166 27.63 3.04 22.05
N MET A 167 26.85 1.98 22.31
CA MET A 167 27.00 1.11 23.49
C MET A 167 28.09 0.02 23.32
N GLY A 168 28.82 0.03 22.20
CA GLY A 168 29.85 -0.96 21.91
C GLY A 168 29.34 -2.27 21.30
N ILE A 169 28.05 -2.34 20.91
CA ILE A 169 27.48 -3.52 20.26
C ILE A 169 27.85 -3.47 18.77
N PRO A 170 28.54 -4.47 18.21
CA PRO A 170 28.88 -4.49 16.80
C PRO A 170 27.63 -4.68 15.93
N ILE A 171 27.32 -3.69 15.11
CA ILE A 171 26.17 -3.74 14.19
C ILE A 171 26.68 -4.03 12.78
N PRO A 172 26.26 -5.15 12.17
CA PRO A 172 26.66 -5.50 10.81
C PRO A 172 25.98 -4.57 9.78
N ASP A 173 26.66 -4.29 8.67
CA ASP A 173 26.19 -3.38 7.62
C ASP A 173 24.83 -3.79 7.04
N TRP A 174 24.59 -5.08 6.86
CA TRP A 174 23.32 -5.59 6.31
C TRP A 174 22.09 -5.30 7.20
N LEU A 175 22.31 -5.12 8.50
CA LEU A 175 21.25 -4.75 9.46
C LEU A 175 21.08 -3.22 9.51
N ALA A 176 22.17 -2.47 9.38
CA ALA A 176 22.15 -1.02 9.38
C ALA A 176 21.57 -0.43 8.08
N TYR A 177 21.98 -1.00 6.93
CA TYR A 177 21.72 -0.45 5.59
C TYR A 177 21.37 -1.53 4.58
N GLY A 178 20.80 -1.08 3.45
CA GLY A 178 20.56 -1.94 2.30
C GLY A 178 19.21 -2.66 2.30
N PRO A 179 19.01 -3.60 1.37
CA PRO A 179 17.70 -4.21 1.11
C PRO A 179 17.14 -4.96 2.31
N ILE A 180 17.99 -5.64 3.09
CA ILE A 180 17.54 -6.43 4.27
C ILE A 180 17.01 -5.48 5.35
N ALA A 181 17.73 -4.40 5.66
CA ALA A 181 17.28 -3.41 6.63
C ALA A 181 15.94 -2.77 6.20
N ILE A 182 15.80 -2.46 4.91
CA ILE A 182 14.56 -1.94 4.32
C ILE A 182 13.42 -2.95 4.51
N VAL A 183 13.62 -4.21 4.13
CA VAL A 183 12.61 -5.27 4.26
C VAL A 183 12.17 -5.45 5.70
N LEU A 184 13.11 -5.48 6.65
CA LEU A 184 12.78 -5.63 8.07
C LEU A 184 11.99 -4.43 8.59
N CYS A 185 12.44 -3.20 8.29
CA CYS A 185 11.75 -1.97 8.70
C CYS A 185 10.34 -1.89 8.12
N MET A 186 10.17 -2.20 6.82
CA MET A 186 8.87 -2.22 6.16
C MET A 186 7.98 -3.34 6.70
N SER A 187 8.55 -4.52 6.98
CA SER A 187 7.80 -5.63 7.56
C SER A 187 7.25 -5.29 8.94
N MET A 188 8.02 -4.57 9.76
CA MET A 188 7.56 -4.04 11.05
C MET A 188 6.46 -2.97 10.94
N HIS A 189 6.24 -2.44 9.75
CA HIS A 189 5.09 -1.55 9.50
C HIS A 189 3.88 -2.33 9.01
N TYR A 190 4.07 -3.19 8.02
CA TYR A 190 2.97 -3.83 7.30
C TYR A 190 2.40 -5.07 7.99
N TYR A 191 3.11 -5.72 8.95
CA TYR A 191 2.52 -6.82 9.69
C TYR A 191 1.27 -6.39 10.48
N ALA A 192 1.27 -5.19 11.03
CA ALA A 192 0.14 -4.68 11.79
C ALA A 192 -1.09 -4.44 10.87
N PHE A 193 -0.88 -4.02 9.62
CA PHE A 193 -1.94 -3.94 8.62
C PHE A 193 -2.53 -5.32 8.32
N SER A 194 -1.67 -6.32 8.06
CA SER A 194 -2.10 -7.70 7.82
C SER A 194 -2.82 -8.28 9.05
N TYR A 195 -2.34 -7.97 10.25
CA TYR A 195 -3.00 -8.33 11.51
C TYR A 195 -4.44 -7.78 11.58
N ILE A 196 -4.64 -6.50 11.26
CA ILE A 196 -5.97 -5.87 11.30
C ILE A 196 -6.92 -6.55 10.31
N MET A 197 -6.48 -6.77 9.06
CA MET A 197 -7.29 -7.39 8.01
C MET A 197 -7.69 -8.83 8.37
N VAL A 198 -6.73 -9.64 8.80
CA VAL A 198 -6.97 -11.05 9.14
C VAL A 198 -7.75 -11.19 10.44
N SER A 199 -7.52 -10.31 11.43
CA SER A 199 -8.31 -10.27 12.66
C SER A 199 -9.78 -9.98 12.39
N GLY A 200 -10.07 -9.06 11.46
CA GLY A 200 -11.44 -8.76 11.02
C GLY A 200 -12.12 -9.99 10.42
N ALA A 201 -11.41 -10.71 9.56
CA ALA A 201 -11.92 -11.94 8.96
C ALA A 201 -12.16 -13.05 10.00
N LEU A 202 -11.19 -13.28 10.88
CA LEU A 202 -11.34 -14.30 11.94
C LEU A 202 -12.51 -14.03 12.90
N ARG A 203 -12.80 -12.75 13.17
CA ARG A 203 -13.96 -12.38 14.00
C ARG A 203 -15.30 -12.60 13.30
N SER A 204 -15.33 -12.59 11.97
CA SER A 204 -16.55 -12.81 11.19
C SER A 204 -16.87 -14.29 10.98
N ILE A 205 -15.92 -15.18 11.23
CA ILE A 205 -16.10 -16.64 11.14
C ILE A 205 -16.74 -17.13 12.44
N ASN A 206 -17.86 -17.86 12.31
CA ASN A 206 -18.50 -18.50 13.43
C ASN A 206 -17.59 -19.60 14.02
N SER A 207 -17.27 -19.50 15.32
CA SER A 207 -16.43 -20.48 16.03
C SER A 207 -17.06 -21.87 16.06
N GLU A 208 -18.39 -22.00 15.92
CA GLU A 208 -19.08 -23.28 15.88
C GLU A 208 -18.53 -24.23 14.80
N LEU A 209 -18.05 -23.70 13.67
CA LEU A 209 -17.43 -24.52 12.62
C LEU A 209 -16.14 -25.20 13.09
N GLU A 210 -15.36 -24.50 13.90
CA GLU A 210 -14.11 -25.05 14.48
C GLU A 210 -14.43 -26.04 15.62
N GLU A 211 -15.44 -25.72 16.46
CA GLU A 211 -15.92 -26.60 17.54
C GLU A 211 -16.53 -27.90 16.99
N MET A 212 -17.29 -27.83 15.90
CA MET A 212 -17.80 -29.04 15.23
C MET A 212 -16.67 -29.92 14.69
N GLY A 213 -15.59 -29.31 14.20
CA GLY A 213 -14.38 -30.06 13.81
C GLY A 213 -13.73 -30.78 14.99
N GLU A 214 -13.64 -30.14 16.16
CA GLU A 214 -13.13 -30.74 17.39
C GLU A 214 -13.99 -31.91 17.88
N ILE A 215 -15.32 -31.75 17.86
CA ILE A 215 -16.27 -32.83 18.23
C ILE A 215 -16.13 -34.04 17.31
N GLN A 216 -15.80 -33.85 16.03
CA GLN A 216 -15.54 -34.92 15.08
C GLN A 216 -14.14 -35.55 15.22
N GLY A 217 -13.34 -35.09 16.21
CA GLY A 217 -12.01 -35.63 16.49
C GLY A 217 -10.89 -35.04 15.62
N ALA A 218 -11.12 -33.95 14.91
CA ALA A 218 -10.08 -33.28 14.15
C ALA A 218 -9.08 -32.61 15.09
N SER A 219 -7.80 -32.74 14.81
CA SER A 219 -6.74 -32.03 15.54
C SER A 219 -6.78 -30.53 15.23
N LYS A 220 -6.27 -29.67 16.13
CA LYS A 220 -6.19 -28.22 15.94
C LYS A 220 -5.48 -27.83 14.64
N ALA A 221 -4.46 -28.58 14.22
CA ALA A 221 -3.77 -28.37 12.96
C ALA A 221 -4.64 -28.69 11.73
N GLN A 222 -5.49 -29.72 11.83
CA GLN A 222 -6.44 -30.07 10.77
C GLN A 222 -7.54 -29.01 10.66
N ILE A 223 -8.08 -28.52 11.77
CA ILE A 223 -9.06 -27.44 11.81
C ILE A 223 -8.46 -26.17 11.19
N LEU A 224 -7.26 -25.78 11.62
CA LEU A 224 -6.57 -24.63 11.06
C LEU A 224 -6.39 -24.74 9.54
N ARG A 225 -5.94 -25.89 9.04
CA ARG A 225 -5.62 -26.09 7.63
C ARG A 225 -6.87 -26.24 6.74
N HIS A 226 -7.91 -26.92 7.21
CA HIS A 226 -9.06 -27.29 6.39
C HIS A 226 -10.30 -26.40 6.61
N ILE A 227 -10.39 -25.71 7.75
CA ILE A 227 -11.52 -24.83 8.07
C ILE A 227 -11.08 -23.38 8.13
N THR A 228 -10.22 -23.03 9.09
CA THR A 228 -9.88 -21.62 9.37
C THR A 228 -9.14 -20.97 8.22
N LEU A 229 -8.05 -21.62 7.73
CA LEU A 229 -7.18 -21.04 6.70
C LEU A 229 -7.92 -20.79 5.36
N PRO A 230 -8.72 -21.73 4.82
CA PRO A 230 -9.49 -21.47 3.61
C PRO A 230 -10.50 -20.32 3.76
N LEU A 231 -11.13 -20.21 4.94
CA LEU A 231 -12.11 -19.16 5.20
C LEU A 231 -11.48 -17.75 5.31
N ILE A 232 -10.27 -17.64 5.85
CA ILE A 232 -9.55 -16.35 5.93
C ILE A 232 -8.73 -16.05 4.67
N LEU A 233 -8.52 -17.02 3.77
CA LEU A 233 -7.68 -16.88 2.59
C LEU A 233 -7.99 -15.65 1.74
N PRO A 234 -9.26 -15.28 1.47
CA PRO A 234 -9.57 -14.06 0.74
C PRO A 234 -9.04 -12.79 1.42
N SER A 235 -9.08 -12.74 2.76
CA SER A 235 -8.56 -11.60 3.52
C SER A 235 -7.03 -11.58 3.55
N VAL A 236 -6.38 -12.75 3.62
CA VAL A 236 -4.92 -12.88 3.52
C VAL A 236 -4.45 -12.44 2.12
N LEU A 237 -5.15 -12.87 1.06
CA LEU A 237 -4.85 -12.42 -0.31
C LEU A 237 -5.05 -10.91 -0.47
N SER A 238 -6.12 -10.36 0.08
CA SER A 238 -6.35 -8.91 0.07
C SER A 238 -5.25 -8.15 0.80
N ALA A 239 -4.84 -8.62 1.99
CA ALA A 239 -3.72 -8.05 2.73
C ALA A 239 -2.41 -8.14 1.93
N THR A 240 -2.17 -9.26 1.23
CA THR A 240 -1.01 -9.46 0.35
C THR A 240 -0.98 -8.44 -0.78
N VAL A 241 -2.06 -8.32 -1.56
CA VAL A 241 -2.15 -7.39 -2.69
C VAL A 241 -1.96 -5.94 -2.24
N MET A 242 -2.61 -5.56 -1.14
CA MET A 242 -2.51 -4.20 -0.59
C MET A 242 -1.11 -3.91 -0.05
N THR A 243 -0.47 -4.89 0.59
CA THR A 243 0.92 -4.74 1.09
C THR A 243 1.91 -4.62 -0.05
N ILE A 244 1.78 -5.43 -1.11
CA ILE A 244 2.60 -5.30 -2.33
C ILE A 244 2.44 -3.90 -2.92
N SER A 245 1.20 -3.47 -3.14
CA SER A 245 0.93 -2.16 -3.74
C SER A 245 1.56 -1.00 -2.94
N LYS A 246 1.48 -1.07 -1.60
CA LYS A 246 2.04 -0.03 -0.72
C LYS A 246 3.56 -0.13 -0.51
N SER A 247 4.15 -1.30 -0.73
CA SER A 247 5.60 -1.50 -0.53
C SER A 247 6.42 -1.19 -1.79
N ILE A 248 5.79 -1.20 -2.97
CA ILE A 248 6.44 -0.87 -4.25
C ILE A 248 6.24 0.61 -4.60
N GLY A 249 5.09 1.22 -4.28
CA GLY A 249 4.74 2.62 -4.47
C GLY A 249 4.83 3.41 -3.21
#